data_71fafa5f0c10ff0e9accbe9f569cfd58
#
_entry.id   71fafa5f0c10ff0e9accbe9f569cfd58
#
_cell.length_a   1.000
_cell.length_b   1.000
_cell.length_c   1.000
_cell.angle_alpha   90.00
_cell.angle_beta   90.00
_cell.angle_gamma   90.00
#
_symmetry.space_group_name_H-M   'P 1'
#
loop_
_entity.id
_entity.type
_entity.pdbx_description
1 polymer ?
#
loop_
_entity_poly.entity_id
_entity_poly.type
_entity_poly.pdbx_seq_one_letter_code
_entity_poly.pdbx_strand_id
1 'polypeptide(L)'
;MMKYSLLLSLLLTCVYAPVSAQNVIPMKNEPAQLEVTYRMSFPDKGNKPAPPGSEAFVQKMDQLLADLTFTLHVGRTQSAFFSEYVFDETDQIENVLRGVLQAENEYYFDAVQQALLKKVVTLGTEQFLRDDTELTWTIHPGKEKDINGLTCYYATGERKSPGWEPTQIDAWFTKDYPVPFGPADFHGLPGLIVQVQGAGAGTMYKATHIKQLAGDQVTVDIPKVDADDLMLQSDFVEKMQKMVPAPPKSKGKQ
;
A
#
# COMPACT_ATOMS: atom_id res chain seq x y z
N MET A 1 -8.22 77.18 0.99
CA MET A 1 -7.97 76.07 1.93
C MET A 1 -8.20 74.75 1.18
N MET A 2 -7.14 74.16 0.63
CA MET A 2 -7.20 72.89 -0.10
C MET A 2 -6.73 71.78 0.86
N LYS A 3 -7.61 70.78 1.11
CA LYS A 3 -7.28 69.58 1.90
C LYS A 3 -6.76 68.50 0.93
N TYR A 4 -5.48 68.16 1.02
CA TYR A 4 -4.91 66.99 0.36
C TYR A 4 -5.21 65.73 1.15
N SER A 5 -5.97 64.81 0.55
CA SER A 5 -6.23 63.49 1.06
C SER A 5 -5.12 62.54 0.56
N LEU A 6 -4.27 62.03 1.44
CA LEU A 6 -3.24 61.02 1.15
C LEU A 6 -3.92 59.65 1.14
N LEU A 7 -4.05 59.07 -0.05
CA LEU A 7 -4.42 57.66 -0.24
C LEU A 7 -3.17 56.79 -0.06
N LEU A 8 -3.10 56.08 1.06
CA LEU A 8 -2.09 55.08 1.36
C LEU A 8 -2.48 53.78 0.69
N SER A 9 -1.88 53.46 -0.46
CA SER A 9 -2.05 52.15 -1.16
C SER A 9 -1.21 51.09 -0.45
N LEU A 10 -1.85 50.18 0.24
CA LEU A 10 -1.26 49.00 0.85
C LEU A 10 -0.97 47.98 -0.24
N LEU A 11 0.28 47.87 -0.72
CA LEU A 11 0.74 46.83 -1.59
C LEU A 11 0.86 45.50 -0.81
N LEU A 12 -0.14 44.62 -0.97
CA LEU A 12 -0.09 43.26 -0.44
C LEU A 12 0.85 42.41 -1.32
N THR A 13 2.11 42.33 -0.94
CA THR A 13 3.07 41.39 -1.57
C THR A 13 2.75 39.97 -1.10
N CYS A 14 2.03 39.20 -1.93
CA CYS A 14 1.96 37.74 -1.76
C CYS A 14 3.37 37.18 -1.95
N VAL A 15 4.00 36.81 -0.83
CA VAL A 15 5.23 36.01 -0.85
C VAL A 15 4.82 34.59 -1.25
N TYR A 16 5.03 34.24 -2.51
CA TYR A 16 4.97 32.85 -2.93
C TYR A 16 6.14 32.11 -2.26
N ALA A 17 5.84 31.28 -1.26
CA ALA A 17 6.80 30.34 -0.75
C ALA A 17 7.12 29.31 -1.86
N PRO A 18 8.38 28.94 -2.08
CA PRO A 18 8.71 27.94 -3.09
C PRO A 18 8.08 26.60 -2.76
N VAL A 19 7.47 25.97 -3.75
CA VAL A 19 6.74 24.68 -3.70
C VAL A 19 7.64 23.51 -3.26
N SER A 20 8.94 23.70 -3.13
CA SER A 20 9.91 22.63 -2.79
C SER A 20 9.84 22.09 -1.35
N ALA A 21 9.07 22.70 -0.44
CA ALA A 21 8.97 22.24 0.95
C ALA A 21 7.90 21.16 1.18
N GLN A 22 7.14 20.74 0.16
CA GLN A 22 5.98 19.86 0.32
C GLN A 22 6.28 18.35 0.16
N ASN A 23 7.51 17.95 -0.15
CA ASN A 23 7.82 16.55 -0.47
C ASN A 23 8.32 15.72 0.75
N VAL A 24 8.60 16.33 1.88
CA VAL A 24 9.03 15.57 3.07
C VAL A 24 7.81 15.11 3.84
N ILE A 25 7.66 13.80 4.04
CA ILE A 25 6.67 13.23 4.96
C ILE A 25 7.34 13.16 6.33
N PRO A 26 7.02 14.04 7.30
CA PRO A 26 7.67 14.06 8.60
C PRO A 26 7.11 12.97 9.53
N MET A 27 7.17 11.72 9.10
CA MET A 27 6.82 10.57 9.92
C MET A 27 7.87 10.37 11.01
N LYS A 28 7.46 9.87 12.18
CA LYS A 28 8.33 9.60 13.32
C LYS A 28 8.02 8.22 13.87
N ASN A 29 9.06 7.53 14.31
CA ASN A 29 8.90 6.27 15.01
C ASN A 29 8.05 6.45 16.27
N GLU A 30 7.13 5.51 16.50
CA GLU A 30 6.29 5.47 17.70
C GLU A 30 6.13 4.03 18.20
N PRO A 31 5.83 3.80 19.50
CA PRO A 31 5.57 2.47 20.02
C PRO A 31 4.40 1.80 19.28
N ALA A 32 4.59 0.54 18.88
CA ALA A 32 3.53 -0.27 18.34
C ALA A 32 2.60 -0.76 19.45
N GLN A 33 1.30 -0.67 19.22
CA GLN A 33 0.24 -1.13 20.13
C GLN A 33 -0.35 -2.48 19.68
N LEU A 34 -0.31 -2.75 18.36
CA LEU A 34 -0.74 -4.02 17.77
C LEU A 34 0.31 -4.55 16.81
N GLU A 35 0.40 -5.86 16.75
CA GLU A 35 1.08 -6.62 15.71
C GLU A 35 0.06 -7.52 15.05
N VAL A 36 -0.09 -7.40 13.74
CA VAL A 36 -1.04 -8.19 12.96
C VAL A 36 -0.29 -8.96 11.89
N THR A 37 -0.46 -10.29 11.90
CA THR A 37 0.13 -11.16 10.89
C THR A 37 -0.88 -11.39 9.78
N TYR A 38 -0.47 -11.19 8.54
CA TYR A 38 -1.25 -11.47 7.35
C TYR A 38 -0.64 -12.59 6.52
N ARG A 39 -1.52 -13.32 5.83
CA ARG A 39 -1.16 -14.23 4.73
C ARG A 39 -1.69 -13.65 3.43
N MET A 40 -0.90 -13.87 2.38
CA MET A 40 -1.30 -13.56 1.02
C MET A 40 -1.82 -14.81 0.33
N SER A 41 -2.84 -14.66 -0.50
CA SER A 41 -3.33 -15.71 -1.38
C SER A 41 -3.89 -15.11 -2.66
N PHE A 42 -4.09 -15.95 -3.67
CA PHE A 42 -4.85 -15.55 -4.85
C PHE A 42 -6.28 -16.07 -4.70
N PRO A 43 -7.30 -15.29 -5.12
CA PRO A 43 -8.67 -15.79 -5.13
C PRO A 43 -8.74 -17.05 -6.01
N ASP A 44 -9.51 -18.02 -5.55
CA ASP A 44 -9.73 -19.26 -6.29
C ASP A 44 -10.37 -18.93 -7.65
N LYS A 45 -9.58 -19.07 -8.71
CA LYS A 45 -10.03 -18.85 -10.09
C LYS A 45 -10.75 -20.08 -10.67
N GLY A 46 -11.19 -20.99 -9.81
CA GLY A 46 -11.73 -22.29 -10.16
C GLY A 46 -10.60 -23.27 -10.54
N ASN A 47 -10.93 -24.57 -10.57
CA ASN A 47 -10.01 -25.67 -10.89
C ASN A 47 -9.52 -25.64 -12.35
N LYS A 48 -8.95 -24.50 -12.80
CA LYS A 48 -8.29 -24.48 -14.10
C LYS A 48 -6.91 -25.12 -13.94
N PRO A 49 -6.62 -26.18 -14.70
CA PRO A 49 -5.29 -26.78 -14.63
C PRO A 49 -4.22 -25.76 -15.01
N ALA A 50 -3.07 -25.87 -14.36
CA ALA A 50 -1.92 -25.06 -14.71
C ALA A 50 -1.57 -25.24 -16.20
N PRO A 51 -1.15 -24.18 -16.89
CA PRO A 51 -0.69 -24.31 -18.27
C PRO A 51 0.43 -25.36 -18.38
N PRO A 52 0.45 -26.17 -19.44
CA PRO A 52 1.53 -27.15 -19.63
C PRO A 52 2.91 -26.50 -19.55
N GLY A 53 3.82 -27.06 -18.73
CA GLY A 53 5.17 -26.57 -18.52
C GLY A 53 5.31 -25.49 -17.44
N SER A 54 4.22 -25.15 -16.75
CA SER A 54 4.25 -24.19 -15.62
C SER A 54 4.18 -24.85 -14.24
N GLU A 55 4.22 -26.20 -14.20
CA GLU A 55 3.98 -26.99 -12.97
C GLU A 55 4.99 -26.62 -11.88
N ALA A 56 6.28 -26.53 -12.21
CA ALA A 56 7.33 -26.16 -11.25
C ALA A 56 7.13 -24.73 -10.70
N PHE A 57 6.71 -23.80 -11.55
CA PHE A 57 6.42 -22.42 -11.15
C PHE A 57 5.21 -22.37 -10.20
N VAL A 58 4.13 -23.08 -10.52
CA VAL A 58 2.93 -23.12 -9.66
C VAL A 58 3.25 -23.76 -8.32
N GLN A 59 3.96 -24.90 -8.33
CA GLN A 59 4.37 -25.58 -7.10
C GLN A 59 5.24 -24.67 -6.21
N LYS A 60 6.22 -23.98 -6.79
CA LYS A 60 7.08 -23.05 -6.03
C LYS A 60 6.28 -21.87 -5.49
N MET A 61 5.35 -21.34 -6.28
CA MET A 61 4.44 -20.27 -5.84
C MET A 61 3.59 -20.72 -4.65
N ASP A 62 2.99 -21.92 -4.70
CA ASP A 62 2.19 -22.46 -3.60
C ASP A 62 3.02 -22.65 -2.31
N GLN A 63 4.25 -23.16 -2.44
CA GLN A 63 5.19 -23.28 -1.33
C GLN A 63 5.53 -21.91 -0.74
N LEU A 64 5.89 -20.95 -1.59
CA LEU A 64 6.24 -19.60 -1.15
C LEU A 64 5.05 -18.92 -0.45
N LEU A 65 3.85 -19.01 -0.98
CA LEU A 65 2.64 -18.46 -0.36
C LEU A 65 2.31 -19.12 0.99
N ALA A 66 2.66 -20.41 1.17
CA ALA A 66 2.50 -21.10 2.44
C ALA A 66 3.46 -20.59 3.53
N ASP A 67 4.66 -20.16 3.14
CA ASP A 67 5.70 -19.69 4.07
C ASP A 67 5.67 -18.17 4.28
N LEU A 68 5.29 -17.43 3.24
CA LEU A 68 5.28 -15.97 3.23
C LEU A 68 4.26 -15.40 4.23
N THR A 69 4.76 -14.63 5.17
CA THR A 69 3.95 -13.85 6.11
C THR A 69 4.29 -12.38 6.00
N PHE A 70 3.29 -11.56 6.28
CA PHE A 70 3.45 -10.12 6.37
C PHE A 70 3.07 -9.66 7.77
N THR A 71 3.79 -8.70 8.29
CA THR A 71 3.57 -8.11 9.60
C THR A 71 3.10 -6.66 9.43
N LEU A 72 2.02 -6.29 10.11
CA LEU A 72 1.58 -4.92 10.28
C LEU A 72 1.81 -4.51 11.73
N HIS A 73 2.74 -3.60 11.96
CA HIS A 73 2.86 -2.89 13.22
C HIS A 73 1.95 -1.67 13.21
N VAL A 74 1.14 -1.53 14.25
CA VAL A 74 0.18 -0.45 14.40
C VAL A 74 0.52 0.35 15.65
N GLY A 75 0.85 1.61 15.47
CA GLY A 75 1.02 2.58 16.53
C GLY A 75 -0.28 3.36 16.81
N ARG A 76 -0.16 4.55 17.38
CA ARG A 76 -1.29 5.43 17.65
C ARG A 76 -1.79 6.13 16.38
N THR A 77 -0.86 6.61 15.58
CA THR A 77 -1.12 7.44 14.41
C THR A 77 -0.52 6.89 13.14
N GLN A 78 0.35 5.91 13.24
CA GLN A 78 1.13 5.38 12.13
C GLN A 78 1.11 3.86 12.09
N SER A 79 1.38 3.30 10.92
CA SER A 79 1.57 1.86 10.74
C SER A 79 2.71 1.56 9.79
N ALA A 80 3.33 0.39 9.96
CA ALA A 80 4.33 -0.18 9.06
C ALA A 80 3.93 -1.59 8.66
N PHE A 81 3.89 -1.88 7.37
CA PHE A 81 3.58 -3.19 6.82
C PHE A 81 4.75 -3.70 6.00
N PHE A 82 5.23 -4.90 6.30
CA PHE A 82 6.42 -5.49 5.69
C PHE A 82 6.40 -7.02 5.79
N SER A 83 7.34 -7.68 5.11
CA SER A 83 7.64 -9.10 5.27
C SER A 83 9.09 -9.29 5.72
N GLU A 84 9.32 -10.25 6.61
CA GLU A 84 10.66 -10.66 7.04
C GLU A 84 11.16 -11.90 6.27
N TYR A 85 10.41 -12.32 5.24
CA TYR A 85 10.79 -13.47 4.42
C TYR A 85 12.07 -13.19 3.64
N VAL A 86 13.05 -14.10 3.76
CA VAL A 86 14.32 -14.02 3.05
C VAL A 86 14.24 -14.91 1.81
N PHE A 87 14.31 -14.29 0.64
CA PHE A 87 14.28 -14.99 -0.64
C PHE A 87 15.61 -15.65 -0.97
N ASP A 88 15.55 -16.83 -1.59
CA ASP A 88 16.73 -17.49 -2.13
C ASP A 88 17.13 -16.85 -3.47
N GLU A 89 18.18 -16.03 -3.45
CA GLU A 89 18.67 -15.32 -4.63
C GLU A 89 19.22 -16.27 -5.71
N THR A 90 19.50 -17.53 -5.37
CA THR A 90 19.99 -18.55 -6.33
C THR A 90 18.86 -19.26 -7.06
N ASP A 91 17.63 -19.23 -6.51
CA ASP A 91 16.44 -19.83 -7.14
C ASP A 91 15.81 -18.85 -8.14
N GLN A 92 15.93 -19.18 -9.43
CA GLN A 92 15.41 -18.32 -10.51
C GLN A 92 13.89 -18.14 -10.46
N ILE A 93 13.13 -19.16 -10.03
CA ILE A 93 11.67 -19.08 -9.94
C ILE A 93 11.29 -18.17 -8.77
N GLU A 94 11.95 -18.32 -7.63
CA GLU A 94 11.73 -17.50 -6.45
C GLU A 94 12.07 -16.02 -6.71
N ASN A 95 13.14 -15.75 -7.45
CA ASN A 95 13.50 -14.40 -7.89
C ASN A 95 12.43 -13.74 -8.78
N VAL A 96 11.77 -14.51 -9.63
CA VAL A 96 10.63 -13.99 -10.41
C VAL A 96 9.42 -13.77 -9.52
N LEU A 97 9.11 -14.73 -8.63
CA LEU A 97 7.96 -14.68 -7.74
C LEU A 97 8.03 -13.52 -6.75
N ARG A 98 9.20 -13.20 -6.17
CA ARG A 98 9.35 -12.07 -5.25
C ARG A 98 8.94 -10.74 -5.90
N GLY A 99 9.26 -10.55 -7.17
CA GLY A 99 8.83 -9.37 -7.93
C GLY A 99 7.34 -9.38 -8.27
N VAL A 100 6.79 -10.54 -8.65
CA VAL A 100 5.36 -10.71 -8.96
C VAL A 100 4.50 -10.50 -7.71
N LEU A 101 4.94 -11.02 -6.56
CA LEU A 101 4.22 -10.90 -5.28
C LEU A 101 4.47 -9.56 -4.61
N GLN A 102 5.46 -8.78 -5.05
CA GLN A 102 5.88 -7.52 -4.42
C GLN A 102 6.16 -7.71 -2.91
N ALA A 103 6.69 -8.88 -2.55
CA ALA A 103 6.77 -9.32 -1.16
C ALA A 103 7.86 -8.59 -0.35
N GLU A 104 8.79 -7.92 -1.03
CA GLU A 104 9.82 -7.09 -0.40
C GLU A 104 9.41 -5.61 -0.27
N ASN A 105 8.21 -5.25 -0.77
CA ASN A 105 7.72 -3.89 -0.61
C ASN A 105 7.30 -3.65 0.83
N GLU A 106 7.60 -2.46 1.31
CA GLU A 106 7.21 -1.99 2.64
C GLU A 106 6.32 -0.76 2.51
N TYR A 107 5.35 -0.63 3.44
CA TYR A 107 4.35 0.42 3.39
C TYR A 107 4.23 1.09 4.76
N TYR A 108 4.28 2.42 4.78
CA TYR A 108 4.26 3.22 6.00
C TYR A 108 3.18 4.28 5.87
N PHE A 109 2.13 4.18 6.68
CA PHE A 109 0.99 5.09 6.61
C PHE A 109 0.87 5.95 7.87
N ASP A 110 0.71 7.25 7.67
CA ASP A 110 0.39 8.23 8.72
C ASP A 110 -1.06 8.66 8.58
N ALA A 111 -1.88 8.29 9.58
CA ALA A 111 -3.31 8.57 9.58
C ALA A 111 -3.65 10.05 9.87
N VAL A 112 -2.73 10.80 10.49
CA VAL A 112 -2.92 12.22 10.76
C VAL A 112 -2.65 13.05 9.50
N GLN A 113 -1.57 12.72 8.81
CA GLN A 113 -1.17 13.41 7.59
C GLN A 113 -1.86 12.87 6.33
N GLN A 114 -2.55 11.71 6.44
CA GLN A 114 -3.12 10.98 5.30
C GLN A 114 -2.06 10.74 4.22
N ALA A 115 -0.87 10.33 4.66
CA ALA A 115 0.29 10.14 3.80
C ALA A 115 0.76 8.70 3.83
N LEU A 116 1.01 8.13 2.67
CA LEU A 116 1.55 6.79 2.51
C LEU A 116 2.91 6.88 1.82
N LEU A 117 3.94 6.37 2.51
CA LEU A 117 5.28 6.14 2.00
C LEU A 117 5.40 4.65 1.64
N LYS A 118 5.92 4.36 0.46
CA LYS A 118 6.20 3.00 -0.02
C LYS A 118 7.69 2.86 -0.26
N LYS A 119 8.29 1.79 0.25
CA LYS A 119 9.58 1.30 -0.21
C LYS A 119 9.31 0.19 -1.20
N VAL A 120 9.68 0.36 -2.45
CA VAL A 120 9.49 -0.65 -3.50
C VAL A 120 10.83 -1.18 -3.97
N VAL A 121 10.91 -2.49 -4.21
CA VAL A 121 12.09 -3.14 -4.76
C VAL A 121 11.80 -3.53 -6.19
N THR A 122 12.53 -2.93 -7.14
CA THR A 122 12.36 -3.19 -8.57
C THR A 122 13.72 -3.48 -9.19
N LEU A 123 13.86 -4.66 -9.78
CA LEU A 123 15.13 -5.12 -10.39
C LEU A 123 16.32 -5.01 -9.43
N GLY A 124 16.12 -5.32 -8.15
CA GLY A 124 17.15 -5.24 -7.11
C GLY A 124 17.50 -3.82 -6.66
N THR A 125 16.76 -2.81 -7.08
CA THR A 125 16.93 -1.42 -6.65
C THR A 125 15.79 -0.99 -5.74
N GLU A 126 16.13 -0.45 -4.58
CA GLU A 126 15.16 0.15 -3.67
C GLU A 126 14.81 1.57 -4.12
N GLN A 127 13.52 1.90 -4.03
CA GLN A 127 13.01 3.23 -4.35
C GLN A 127 11.96 3.62 -3.32
N PHE A 128 12.01 4.84 -2.83
CA PHE A 128 10.99 5.40 -1.96
C PHE A 128 9.98 6.21 -2.77
N LEU A 129 8.69 5.88 -2.58
CA LEU A 129 7.60 6.52 -3.29
C LEU A 129 6.63 7.14 -2.30
N ARG A 130 6.24 8.38 -2.55
CA ARG A 130 5.06 8.96 -1.94
C ARG A 130 3.85 8.56 -2.76
N ASP A 131 2.89 7.90 -2.13
CA ASP A 131 1.65 7.51 -2.79
C ASP A 131 0.77 8.74 -3.06
N ASP A 132 0.35 8.90 -4.30
CA ASP A 132 -0.62 9.88 -4.78
C ASP A 132 -1.88 9.20 -5.36
N THR A 133 -2.11 7.95 -4.95
CA THR A 133 -3.29 7.17 -5.31
C THR A 133 -4.51 7.63 -4.50
N GLU A 134 -5.65 7.80 -5.14
CA GLU A 134 -6.92 8.02 -4.47
C GLU A 134 -7.57 6.68 -4.09
N LEU A 135 -7.86 6.50 -2.81
CA LEU A 135 -8.58 5.33 -2.28
C LEU A 135 -9.86 5.78 -1.59
N THR A 136 -11.00 5.33 -2.11
CA THR A 136 -12.33 5.65 -1.56
C THR A 136 -13.06 4.40 -1.13
N TRP A 137 -13.91 4.49 -0.09
CA TRP A 137 -14.64 3.36 0.46
C TRP A 137 -16.15 3.60 0.52
N THR A 138 -16.91 2.53 0.27
CA THR A 138 -18.35 2.46 0.52
C THR A 138 -18.61 1.31 1.49
N ILE A 139 -19.06 1.64 2.70
CA ILE A 139 -19.44 0.64 3.72
C ILE A 139 -20.86 0.16 3.45
N HIS A 140 -21.08 -1.14 3.51
CA HIS A 140 -22.38 -1.78 3.26
C HIS A 140 -23.06 -2.19 4.58
N PRO A 141 -24.01 -1.40 5.12
CA PRO A 141 -24.69 -1.72 6.35
C PRO A 141 -25.40 -3.09 6.28
N GLY A 142 -25.29 -3.85 7.36
CA GLY A 142 -25.95 -5.16 7.47
C GLY A 142 -25.23 -6.31 6.77
N LYS A 143 -24.11 -6.05 6.11
CA LYS A 143 -23.22 -7.11 5.63
C LYS A 143 -22.11 -7.36 6.64
N GLU A 144 -22.28 -8.43 7.42
CA GLU A 144 -21.37 -8.80 8.49
C GLU A 144 -21.00 -10.28 8.35
N LYS A 145 -19.81 -10.66 8.80
CA LYS A 145 -19.39 -12.06 8.97
C LYS A 145 -18.36 -12.17 10.09
N ASP A 146 -18.23 -13.37 10.64
CA ASP A 146 -17.11 -13.71 11.53
C ASP A 146 -15.87 -14.03 10.71
N ILE A 147 -14.74 -13.45 11.11
CA ILE A 147 -13.41 -13.82 10.64
C ILE A 147 -12.52 -14.02 11.85
N ASN A 148 -12.12 -15.24 12.13
CA ASN A 148 -11.25 -15.60 13.25
C ASN A 148 -11.77 -15.11 14.63
N GLY A 149 -13.11 -15.17 14.84
CA GLY A 149 -13.75 -14.74 16.08
C GLY A 149 -13.99 -13.23 16.19
N LEU A 150 -13.74 -12.47 15.12
CA LEU A 150 -14.00 -11.03 15.05
C LEU A 150 -15.25 -10.75 14.22
N THR A 151 -16.13 -9.89 14.71
CA THR A 151 -17.22 -9.36 13.88
C THR A 151 -16.66 -8.38 12.86
N CYS A 152 -16.76 -8.74 11.58
CA CYS A 152 -16.23 -7.95 10.47
C CYS A 152 -17.35 -7.41 9.59
N TYR A 153 -17.18 -6.16 9.16
CA TYR A 153 -18.09 -5.39 8.33
C TYR A 153 -17.57 -5.30 6.91
N TYR A 154 -18.45 -5.37 5.93
CA TYR A 154 -18.08 -5.34 4.53
C TYR A 154 -18.01 -3.91 3.98
N ALA A 155 -16.99 -3.65 3.19
CA ALA A 155 -16.84 -2.44 2.41
C ALA A 155 -16.37 -2.78 0.99
N THR A 156 -16.81 -1.99 0.02
CA THR A 156 -16.20 -1.94 -1.32
C THR A 156 -15.41 -0.66 -1.46
N GLY A 157 -14.31 -0.72 -2.20
CA GLY A 157 -13.47 0.44 -2.47
C GLY A 157 -13.18 0.60 -3.95
N GLU A 158 -12.80 1.79 -4.33
CA GLU A 158 -12.24 2.11 -5.63
C GLU A 158 -10.87 2.75 -5.43
N ARG A 159 -9.88 2.21 -6.12
CA ARG A 159 -8.53 2.78 -6.19
C ARG A 159 -8.31 3.39 -7.56
N LYS A 160 -7.93 4.66 -7.57
CA LYS A 160 -7.53 5.39 -8.77
C LYS A 160 -6.05 5.70 -8.68
N SER A 161 -5.25 4.95 -9.42
CA SER A 161 -3.82 5.21 -9.55
C SER A 161 -3.56 5.96 -10.84
N PRO A 162 -2.73 7.01 -10.82
CA PRO A 162 -2.39 7.75 -12.04
C PRO A 162 -1.88 6.81 -13.14
N GLY A 163 -2.41 6.95 -14.35
CA GLY A 163 -2.03 6.13 -15.50
C GLY A 163 -2.62 4.72 -15.56
N TRP A 164 -3.52 4.36 -14.64
CA TRP A 164 -4.20 3.07 -14.61
C TRP A 164 -5.71 3.22 -14.55
N GLU A 165 -6.43 2.22 -15.07
CA GLU A 165 -7.88 2.13 -14.88
C GLU A 165 -8.21 1.92 -13.40
N PRO A 166 -9.33 2.49 -12.90
CA PRO A 166 -9.77 2.29 -11.53
C PRO A 166 -9.93 0.81 -11.18
N THR A 167 -9.42 0.43 -10.03
CA THR A 167 -9.48 -0.96 -9.55
C THR A 167 -10.50 -1.08 -8.41
N GLN A 168 -11.42 -2.04 -8.53
CA GLN A 168 -12.41 -2.35 -7.49
C GLN A 168 -11.78 -3.22 -6.40
N ILE A 169 -12.13 -2.94 -5.16
CA ILE A 169 -11.58 -3.57 -3.96
C ILE A 169 -12.73 -4.08 -3.10
N ASP A 170 -12.58 -5.28 -2.55
CA ASP A 170 -13.46 -5.86 -1.54
C ASP A 170 -12.70 -5.94 -0.22
N ALA A 171 -13.28 -5.42 0.87
CA ALA A 171 -12.65 -5.42 2.17
C ALA A 171 -13.61 -5.83 3.30
N TRP A 172 -13.04 -6.45 4.32
CA TRP A 172 -13.67 -6.72 5.60
C TRP A 172 -12.84 -6.12 6.71
N PHE A 173 -13.45 -5.30 7.54
CA PHE A 173 -12.80 -4.62 8.65
C PHE A 173 -13.53 -4.85 9.96
N THR A 174 -12.82 -4.82 11.09
CA THR A 174 -13.42 -4.95 12.41
C THR A 174 -13.33 -3.66 13.20
N LYS A 175 -14.38 -3.36 13.96
CA LYS A 175 -14.43 -2.23 14.90
C LYS A 175 -13.88 -2.58 16.28
N ASP A 176 -13.56 -3.85 16.54
CA ASP A 176 -12.92 -4.28 17.78
C ASP A 176 -11.53 -3.64 17.94
N TYR A 177 -10.92 -3.29 16.82
CA TYR A 177 -9.71 -2.47 16.73
C TYR A 177 -10.03 -1.22 15.90
N PRO A 178 -10.40 -0.09 16.55
CA PRO A 178 -10.86 1.12 15.84
C PRO A 178 -9.69 1.97 15.31
N VAL A 179 -8.87 1.36 14.46
CA VAL A 179 -7.69 1.94 13.83
C VAL A 179 -7.83 1.89 12.31
N PRO A 180 -7.49 2.98 11.57
CA PRO A 180 -7.74 3.05 10.13
C PRO A 180 -6.65 2.37 9.29
N PHE A 181 -6.10 1.25 9.77
CA PHE A 181 -4.95 0.59 9.17
C PHE A 181 -5.31 -0.76 8.56
N GLY A 182 -4.50 -1.21 7.61
CA GLY A 182 -4.62 -2.48 6.95
C GLY A 182 -3.31 -2.91 6.27
N PRO A 183 -3.32 -4.05 5.55
CA PRO A 183 -2.15 -4.55 4.85
C PRO A 183 -1.82 -3.70 3.62
N ALA A 184 -0.54 -3.65 3.25
CA ALA A 184 -0.03 -2.92 2.10
C ALA A 184 -0.50 -1.45 2.08
N ASP A 185 -1.07 -1.00 0.98
CA ASP A 185 -1.56 0.36 0.79
C ASP A 185 -3.08 0.50 1.07
N PHE A 186 -3.68 -0.44 1.80
CA PHE A 186 -5.10 -0.37 2.17
C PHE A 186 -5.26 0.24 3.56
N HIS A 187 -5.95 1.38 3.63
CA HIS A 187 -6.18 2.16 4.85
C HIS A 187 -7.49 2.95 4.78
N GLY A 188 -7.88 3.61 5.87
CA GLY A 188 -8.97 4.61 5.87
C GLY A 188 -10.36 4.07 6.21
N LEU A 189 -10.55 2.77 6.43
CA LEU A 189 -11.79 2.25 7.01
C LEU A 189 -11.83 2.54 8.53
N PRO A 190 -13.04 2.66 9.15
CA PRO A 190 -13.17 2.99 10.57
C PRO A 190 -12.94 1.76 11.48
N GLY A 191 -11.87 1.02 11.21
CA GLY A 191 -11.46 -0.19 11.91
C GLY A 191 -10.38 -0.94 11.15
N LEU A 192 -9.70 -1.87 11.84
CA LEU A 192 -8.63 -2.67 11.28
C LEU A 192 -9.15 -3.50 10.09
N ILE A 193 -8.48 -3.41 8.94
CA ILE A 193 -8.79 -4.23 7.76
C ILE A 193 -8.26 -5.64 7.97
N VAL A 194 -9.15 -6.60 8.15
CA VAL A 194 -8.82 -8.02 8.44
C VAL A 194 -8.66 -8.84 7.17
N GLN A 195 -9.38 -8.47 6.13
CA GLN A 195 -9.28 -9.10 4.82
C GLN A 195 -9.49 -8.05 3.74
N VAL A 196 -8.68 -8.10 2.70
CA VAL A 196 -8.84 -7.23 1.53
C VAL A 196 -8.41 -7.98 0.28
N GLN A 197 -9.13 -7.74 -0.82
CA GLN A 197 -8.88 -8.32 -2.13
C GLN A 197 -8.94 -7.22 -3.19
N GLY A 198 -8.21 -7.36 -4.25
CA GLY A 198 -8.20 -6.43 -5.38
C GLY A 198 -6.86 -5.75 -5.59
N ALA A 199 -5.86 -6.09 -4.78
CA ALA A 199 -4.50 -5.59 -4.95
C ALA A 199 -3.79 -6.30 -6.11
N GLY A 200 -3.24 -5.54 -7.05
CA GLY A 200 -2.39 -6.05 -8.13
C GLY A 200 -3.06 -7.16 -8.95
N ALA A 201 -2.43 -8.33 -9.05
CA ALA A 201 -2.92 -9.48 -9.83
C ALA A 201 -4.14 -10.20 -9.21
N GLY A 202 -4.91 -9.52 -8.38
CA GLY A 202 -6.06 -10.08 -7.68
C GLY A 202 -5.66 -10.80 -6.39
N THR A 203 -4.56 -10.39 -5.77
CA THR A 203 -4.13 -10.88 -4.47
C THR A 203 -5.13 -10.55 -3.38
N MET A 204 -5.23 -11.45 -2.41
CA MET A 204 -5.99 -11.27 -1.19
C MET A 204 -5.07 -11.34 0.02
N TYR A 205 -5.14 -10.35 0.88
CA TYR A 205 -4.53 -10.40 2.22
C TYR A 205 -5.60 -10.76 3.24
N LYS A 206 -5.25 -11.65 4.17
CA LYS A 206 -6.11 -12.04 5.30
C LYS A 206 -5.30 -12.08 6.58
N ALA A 207 -5.76 -11.37 7.62
CA ALA A 207 -5.18 -11.45 8.95
C ALA A 207 -5.37 -12.86 9.52
N THR A 208 -4.30 -13.44 10.06
CA THR A 208 -4.30 -14.76 10.70
C THR A 208 -4.10 -14.66 12.19
N HIS A 209 -3.41 -13.62 12.66
CA HIS A 209 -3.14 -13.40 14.06
C HIS A 209 -3.12 -11.91 14.38
N ILE A 210 -3.67 -11.55 15.55
CA ILE A 210 -3.63 -10.17 16.08
C ILE A 210 -3.16 -10.27 17.53
N LYS A 211 -2.10 -9.55 17.82
CA LYS A 211 -1.46 -9.50 19.13
C LYS A 211 -1.44 -8.07 19.64
N GLN A 212 -1.98 -7.85 20.82
CA GLN A 212 -1.78 -6.60 21.53
C GLN A 212 -0.37 -6.56 22.13
N LEU A 213 0.30 -5.46 21.93
CA LEU A 213 1.65 -5.22 22.43
C LEU A 213 1.58 -4.34 23.68
N ALA A 214 2.41 -4.64 24.66
CA ALA A 214 2.53 -3.88 25.90
C ALA A 214 3.89 -3.19 25.95
N GLY A 215 3.89 -1.90 26.27
CA GLY A 215 5.12 -1.11 26.43
C GLY A 215 5.79 -0.73 25.11
N ASP A 216 7.06 -0.36 25.18
CA ASP A 216 7.85 0.19 24.07
C ASP A 216 8.79 -0.86 23.43
N GLN A 217 8.45 -2.15 23.54
CA GLN A 217 9.32 -3.24 23.07
C GLN A 217 9.38 -3.34 21.53
N VAL A 218 8.29 -2.96 20.87
CA VAL A 218 8.17 -2.95 19.41
C VAL A 218 7.85 -1.54 18.95
N THR A 219 8.50 -1.10 17.92
CA THR A 219 8.35 0.25 17.37
C THR A 219 7.76 0.15 15.95
N VAL A 220 6.88 1.08 15.61
CA VAL A 220 6.57 1.36 14.20
C VAL A 220 7.78 2.09 13.65
N ASP A 221 8.65 1.36 12.96
CA ASP A 221 9.90 1.86 12.43
C ASP A 221 9.69 2.43 11.04
N ILE A 222 9.95 3.71 10.87
CA ILE A 222 9.75 4.42 9.61
C ILE A 222 11.09 4.91 9.09
N PRO A 223 11.46 4.56 7.86
CA PRO A 223 12.73 4.98 7.29
C PRO A 223 12.78 6.51 7.13
N LYS A 224 13.94 7.08 7.41
CA LYS A 224 14.20 8.48 7.09
C LYS A 224 14.57 8.57 5.63
N VAL A 225 13.78 9.32 4.87
CA VAL A 225 13.96 9.49 3.44
C VAL A 225 14.20 10.97 3.17
N ASP A 226 15.30 11.28 2.50
CA ASP A 226 15.58 12.64 2.06
C ASP A 226 14.65 13.04 0.90
N ALA A 227 14.33 14.32 0.81
CA ALA A 227 13.37 14.81 -0.20
C ALA A 227 13.83 14.51 -1.64
N ASP A 228 15.14 14.44 -1.88
CA ASP A 228 15.72 14.16 -3.20
C ASP A 228 15.61 12.67 -3.57
N ASP A 229 15.46 11.78 -2.58
CA ASP A 229 15.30 10.33 -2.78
C ASP A 229 13.83 9.91 -2.86
N LEU A 230 12.89 10.83 -2.64
CA LEU A 230 11.47 10.59 -2.64
C LEU A 230 10.84 10.96 -3.99
N MET A 231 10.22 9.98 -4.65
CA MET A 231 9.51 10.17 -5.92
C MET A 231 7.99 10.04 -5.72
N LEU A 232 7.19 10.74 -6.52
CA LEU A 232 5.74 10.45 -6.58
C LEU A 232 5.51 9.10 -7.26
N GLN A 233 4.51 8.37 -6.78
CA GLN A 233 4.16 7.08 -7.40
C GLN A 233 3.74 7.25 -8.87
N SER A 234 3.03 8.31 -9.21
CA SER A 234 2.68 8.65 -10.60
C SER A 234 3.90 8.81 -11.50
N ASP A 235 4.93 9.51 -11.03
CA ASP A 235 6.18 9.71 -11.79
C ASP A 235 6.94 8.39 -11.97
N PHE A 236 6.94 7.55 -10.94
CA PHE A 236 7.53 6.20 -11.00
C PHE A 236 6.82 5.34 -12.04
N VAL A 237 5.48 5.31 -12.02
CA VAL A 237 4.67 4.55 -12.99
C VAL A 237 4.95 5.02 -14.41
N GLU A 238 4.97 6.33 -14.65
CA GLU A 238 5.29 6.89 -15.97
C GLU A 238 6.69 6.48 -16.45
N LYS A 239 7.69 6.51 -15.55
CA LYS A 239 9.06 6.06 -15.84
C LYS A 239 9.08 4.58 -16.21
N MET A 240 8.38 3.72 -15.45
CA MET A 240 8.33 2.28 -15.73
C MET A 240 7.62 1.97 -17.04
N GLN A 241 6.52 2.66 -17.36
CA GLN A 241 5.81 2.49 -18.63
C GLN A 241 6.69 2.84 -19.85
N LYS A 242 7.55 3.83 -19.72
CA LYS A 242 8.50 4.21 -20.79
C LYS A 242 9.61 3.16 -20.99
N MET A 243 9.92 2.37 -19.96
CA MET A 243 10.93 1.30 -20.03
C MET A 243 10.39 0.00 -20.63
N VAL A 244 9.07 -0.24 -20.56
CA VAL A 244 8.44 -1.43 -21.14
C VAL A 244 8.10 -1.16 -22.60
N PRO A 245 8.69 -1.90 -23.57
CA PRO A 245 8.31 -1.74 -24.96
C PRO A 245 6.81 -2.01 -25.14
N ALA A 246 6.12 -1.13 -25.87
CA ALA A 246 4.71 -1.36 -26.20
C ALA A 246 4.56 -2.76 -26.85
N PRO A 247 3.57 -3.58 -26.45
CA PRO A 247 3.33 -4.85 -27.08
C PRO A 247 3.12 -4.67 -28.59
N PRO A 248 3.67 -5.56 -29.43
CA PRO A 248 3.52 -5.44 -30.87
C PRO A 248 2.03 -5.40 -31.21
N LYS A 249 1.61 -4.35 -31.94
CA LYS A 249 0.22 -4.21 -32.41
C LYS A 249 -0.17 -5.51 -33.09
N SER A 250 -1.17 -6.21 -32.57
CA SER A 250 -1.72 -7.40 -33.22
C SER A 250 -2.14 -6.99 -34.62
N LYS A 251 -1.49 -7.56 -35.64
CA LYS A 251 -1.93 -7.40 -37.01
C LYS A 251 -3.33 -7.99 -37.08
N GLY A 252 -4.34 -7.11 -37.24
CA GLY A 252 -5.71 -7.53 -37.44
C GLY A 252 -5.73 -8.55 -38.59
N LYS A 253 -6.28 -9.71 -38.33
CA LYS A 253 -6.62 -10.64 -39.40
C LYS A 253 -7.71 -9.95 -40.22
N GLN A 254 -7.37 -9.59 -41.43
CA GLN A 254 -8.33 -9.30 -42.50
C GLN A 254 -9.05 -10.56 -42.90
#